data_295af2f7cad8026a400731fdf6c9768e
#
_entry.id   295af2f7cad8026a400731fdf6c9768e
#
_cell.length_a   1.000
_cell.length_b   1.000
_cell.length_c   1.000
_cell.angle_alpha   90.00
_cell.angle_beta   90.00
_cell.angle_gamma   90.00
#
_symmetry.space_group_name_H-M   'P 1'
#
loop_
_entity.id
_entity.type
_entity.pdbx_description
1 polymer ?
#
loop_
_entity_poly.entity_id
_entity_poly.type
_entity_poly.pdbx_seq_one_letter_code
_entity_poly.pdbx_strand_id
1 'polypeptide(L)'
;MKNILSYYYDLHPDTISYIDDKYFFEYSNNNYVLERLKRPEGDLKCLYDINKQMIKKNILVHEIILNKENNIITYVNGVSYVLMELYVNLNARINLSDVCYINNNSISIKCDKVLDRSNWINLWEAKNDYFEIQIGEIGKKYPNLCNYANYYIGLAENAIQYIKEISKLEDITLMGICHKRIGLNDNLYELYNPLRYIYDFRIRDVCEYIKSVFFNGKNAYFKVLEYFQNNYLSYKEALLFFGRLLYPSYFFDLYDEIVNKDLKEVLIEKIIKKADDYEIFLTNVCLFLRKLYGKYIPEVEWIIKRSHI
;
A
#
# COMPACT_ATOMS: atom_id res chain seq x y z
N MET A 1 4.88 13.70 28.20
CA MET A 1 5.48 12.60 27.45
C MET A 1 6.80 12.13 28.06
N LYS A 2 7.74 13.01 28.46
CA LYS A 2 9.01 12.59 29.12
C LYS A 2 8.82 11.63 30.30
N ASN A 3 7.88 11.90 31.21
CA ASN A 3 7.60 11.02 32.36
C ASN A 3 7.11 9.62 31.93
N ILE A 4 6.42 9.52 30.80
CA ILE A 4 5.92 8.25 30.25
C ILE A 4 7.08 7.43 29.70
N LEU A 5 7.95 8.06 28.91
CA LEU A 5 9.15 7.42 28.36
C LEU A 5 10.08 6.93 29.48
N SER A 6 10.30 7.74 30.51
CA SER A 6 11.08 7.35 31.69
C SER A 6 10.44 6.20 32.44
N TYR A 7 9.13 6.26 32.69
CA TYR A 7 8.42 5.23 33.47
C TYR A 7 8.34 3.89 32.75
N TYR A 8 7.90 3.89 31.49
CA TYR A 8 7.64 2.65 30.75
C TYR A 8 8.87 2.08 30.04
N TYR A 9 9.87 2.90 29.67
CA TYR A 9 10.97 2.47 28.80
C TYR A 9 12.37 2.78 29.36
N ASP A 10 12.46 3.51 30.45
CA ASP A 10 13.75 4.01 31.01
C ASP A 10 14.52 4.92 30.04
N LEU A 11 13.79 5.66 29.21
CA LEU A 11 14.35 6.60 28.26
C LEU A 11 14.17 8.03 28.76
N HIS A 12 15.25 8.82 28.77
CA HIS A 12 15.31 10.17 29.32
C HIS A 12 15.73 11.20 28.26
N PRO A 13 14.96 11.41 27.19
CA PRO A 13 15.35 12.33 26.11
C PRO A 13 15.35 13.79 26.59
N ASP A 14 16.33 14.59 26.12
CA ASP A 14 16.40 16.01 26.40
C ASP A 14 15.30 16.78 25.69
N THR A 15 15.01 16.42 24.44
CA THR A 15 14.01 17.06 23.58
C THR A 15 13.07 16.02 22.95
N ILE A 16 11.82 16.41 22.76
CA ILE A 16 10.80 15.61 22.06
C ILE A 16 10.09 16.52 21.07
N SER A 17 10.03 16.12 19.81
CA SER A 17 9.26 16.77 18.74
C SER A 17 7.94 16.03 18.52
N TYR A 18 6.84 16.76 18.35
CA TYR A 18 5.53 16.18 18.07
C TYR A 18 5.08 16.56 16.66
N ILE A 19 4.87 15.57 15.80
CA ILE A 19 4.48 15.75 14.41
C ILE A 19 3.50 14.61 14.03
N ASP A 20 2.31 14.94 13.55
CA ASP A 20 1.33 13.99 13.00
C ASP A 20 1.02 12.76 13.90
N ASP A 21 0.67 13.02 15.16
CA ASP A 21 0.40 12.00 16.19
C ASP A 21 1.62 11.12 16.57
N LYS A 22 2.83 11.61 16.31
CA LYS A 22 4.10 10.92 16.58
C LYS A 22 5.00 11.79 17.44
N TYR A 23 5.67 11.21 18.42
CA TYR A 23 6.67 11.85 19.26
C TYR A 23 8.06 11.34 18.87
N PHE A 24 8.84 12.16 18.21
CA PHE A 24 10.22 11.86 17.80
C PHE A 24 11.21 12.37 18.82
N PHE A 25 12.22 11.59 19.14
CA PHE A 25 13.29 11.98 20.05
C PHE A 25 14.56 11.17 19.81
N GLU A 26 15.67 11.72 20.28
CA GLU A 26 16.96 11.04 20.31
C GLU A 26 17.30 10.69 21.78
N TYR A 27 17.87 9.50 21.99
CA TYR A 27 18.42 9.08 23.27
C TYR A 27 19.59 8.11 23.04
N SER A 28 20.74 8.38 23.67
CA SER A 28 21.98 7.56 23.56
C SER A 28 22.41 7.31 22.10
N ASN A 29 22.36 8.33 21.26
CA ASN A 29 22.68 8.31 19.82
C ASN A 29 21.73 7.47 18.94
N ASN A 30 20.63 6.99 19.47
CA ASN A 30 19.60 6.31 18.71
C ASN A 30 18.37 7.19 18.56
N ASN A 31 17.70 7.08 17.40
CA ASN A 31 16.47 7.79 17.10
C ASN A 31 15.27 6.92 17.42
N TYR A 32 14.27 7.52 18.04
CA TYR A 32 13.05 6.84 18.46
C TYR A 32 11.81 7.58 18.01
N VAL A 33 10.71 6.82 17.86
CA VAL A 33 9.37 7.37 17.71
C VAL A 33 8.39 6.64 18.61
N LEU A 34 7.60 7.39 19.35
CA LEU A 34 6.41 6.88 20.01
C LEU A 34 5.21 7.27 19.15
N GLU A 35 4.66 6.31 18.38
CA GLU A 35 3.58 6.53 17.41
C GLU A 35 2.24 6.10 17.98
N ARG A 36 1.22 6.96 17.81
CA ARG A 36 -0.16 6.61 18.12
C ARG A 36 -0.65 5.47 17.24
N LEU A 37 -1.19 4.42 17.84
CA LEU A 37 -1.71 3.28 17.11
C LEU A 37 -3.01 3.65 16.36
N LYS A 38 -3.01 3.47 15.04
CA LYS A 38 -4.16 3.76 14.14
C LYS A 38 -4.73 2.48 13.50
N ARG A 39 -4.48 1.32 14.09
CA ARG A 39 -4.94 0.02 13.59
C ARG A 39 -5.44 -0.85 14.74
N PRO A 40 -6.19 -1.95 14.46
CA PRO A 40 -6.65 -2.85 15.50
C PRO A 40 -5.49 -3.41 16.36
N GLU A 41 -5.65 -3.42 17.66
CA GLU A 41 -4.64 -3.96 18.59
C GLU A 41 -4.38 -5.46 18.36
N GLY A 42 -5.39 -6.21 17.88
CA GLY A 42 -5.27 -7.62 17.54
C GLY A 42 -4.23 -7.94 16.47
N ASP A 43 -3.86 -6.94 15.64
CA ASP A 43 -2.83 -7.11 14.61
C ASP A 43 -1.40 -7.09 15.19
N LEU A 44 -1.20 -6.50 16.37
CA LEU A 44 0.14 -6.12 16.86
C LEU A 44 1.03 -7.31 17.17
N LYS A 45 0.47 -8.40 17.68
CA LYS A 45 1.26 -9.60 17.94
C LYS A 45 1.90 -10.13 16.66
N CYS A 46 1.10 -10.25 15.59
CA CYS A 46 1.60 -10.70 14.29
C CYS A 46 2.63 -9.72 13.72
N LEU A 47 2.41 -8.41 13.84
CA LEU A 47 3.38 -7.40 13.39
C LEU A 47 4.69 -7.45 14.16
N TYR A 48 4.64 -7.66 15.46
CA TYR A 48 5.83 -7.84 16.27
C TYR A 48 6.62 -9.09 15.88
N ASP A 49 5.92 -10.22 15.64
CA ASP A 49 6.54 -11.46 15.18
C ASP A 49 7.19 -11.31 13.80
N ILE A 50 6.53 -10.59 12.87
CA ILE A 50 7.11 -10.21 11.58
C ILE A 50 8.36 -9.33 11.78
N ASN A 51 8.26 -8.30 12.62
CA ASN A 51 9.36 -7.39 12.91
C ASN A 51 10.59 -8.14 13.41
N LYS A 52 10.43 -9.06 14.37
CA LYS A 52 11.53 -9.90 14.86
C LYS A 52 12.10 -10.84 13.79
N GLN A 53 11.27 -11.40 12.93
CA GLN A 53 11.75 -12.22 11.81
C GLN A 53 12.58 -11.40 10.80
N MET A 54 12.15 -10.16 10.49
CA MET A 54 12.87 -9.27 9.58
C MET A 54 14.24 -8.89 10.17
N ILE A 55 14.29 -8.47 11.44
CA ILE A 55 15.54 -8.14 12.13
C ILE A 55 16.49 -9.34 12.14
N LYS A 56 15.99 -10.53 12.50
CA LYS A 56 16.79 -11.77 12.49
C LYS A 56 17.40 -12.10 11.13
N LYS A 57 16.74 -11.67 10.04
CA LYS A 57 17.20 -11.87 8.66
C LYS A 57 18.01 -10.69 8.12
N ASN A 58 18.35 -9.72 8.95
CA ASN A 58 19.02 -8.47 8.57
C ASN A 58 18.25 -7.68 7.49
N ILE A 59 16.91 -7.76 7.48
CA ILE A 59 16.08 -6.93 6.63
C ILE A 59 15.86 -5.61 7.36
N LEU A 60 16.14 -4.50 6.68
CA LEU A 60 16.00 -3.18 7.26
C LEU A 60 14.55 -2.87 7.63
N VAL A 61 14.31 -2.55 8.89
CA VAL A 61 12.99 -2.24 9.46
C VAL A 61 13.17 -1.48 10.78
N HIS A 62 12.24 -0.60 11.15
CA HIS A 62 12.23 -0.02 12.50
C HIS A 62 11.92 -1.10 13.51
N GLU A 63 12.63 -1.11 14.63
CA GLU A 63 12.44 -2.11 15.66
C GLU A 63 11.36 -1.71 16.67
N ILE A 64 10.35 -2.56 16.86
CA ILE A 64 9.36 -2.39 17.91
C ILE A 64 9.98 -2.70 19.27
N ILE A 65 9.93 -1.71 20.17
CA ILE A 65 10.49 -1.80 21.52
C ILE A 65 9.37 -2.11 22.52
N LEU A 66 9.54 -3.17 23.30
CA LEU A 66 8.60 -3.51 24.37
C LEU A 66 8.81 -2.57 25.57
N ASN A 67 7.73 -2.27 26.27
CA ASN A 67 7.82 -1.54 27.53
C ASN A 67 8.35 -2.45 28.66
N LYS A 68 8.61 -1.89 29.85
CA LYS A 68 9.12 -2.63 31.03
C LYS A 68 8.22 -3.78 31.49
N GLU A 69 6.97 -3.79 31.11
CA GLU A 69 5.98 -4.84 31.37
C GLU A 69 5.94 -5.89 30.27
N ASN A 70 6.87 -5.85 29.30
CA ASN A 70 6.93 -6.70 28.11
C ASN A 70 5.69 -6.55 27.19
N ASN A 71 5.00 -5.41 27.22
CA ASN A 71 3.89 -5.11 26.34
C ASN A 71 4.35 -4.30 25.11
N ILE A 72 3.74 -4.58 23.95
CA ILE A 72 3.93 -3.81 22.71
C ILE A 72 3.28 -2.43 22.81
N ILE A 73 2.16 -2.35 23.52
CA ILE A 73 1.34 -1.14 23.67
C ILE A 73 1.65 -0.46 25.00
N THR A 74 1.73 0.86 24.94
CA THR A 74 1.69 1.71 26.12
C THR A 74 0.48 2.63 26.04
N TYR A 75 -0.36 2.60 27.07
CA TYR A 75 -1.54 3.43 27.18
C TYR A 75 -1.21 4.74 27.87
N VAL A 76 -1.57 5.86 27.23
CA VAL A 76 -1.42 7.21 27.76
C VAL A 76 -2.76 7.93 27.68
N ASN A 77 -3.40 8.17 28.80
CA ASN A 77 -4.72 8.80 28.88
C ASN A 77 -5.77 8.11 27.96
N GLY A 78 -5.77 6.77 27.94
CA GLY A 78 -6.69 5.98 27.11
C GLY A 78 -6.35 5.90 25.62
N VAL A 79 -5.19 6.44 25.20
CA VAL A 79 -4.70 6.35 23.83
C VAL A 79 -3.56 5.34 23.75
N SER A 80 -3.61 4.45 22.77
CA SER A 80 -2.62 3.39 22.54
C SER A 80 -1.44 3.92 21.73
N TYR A 81 -0.22 3.66 22.19
CA TYR A 81 1.05 4.02 21.53
C TYR A 81 1.98 2.81 21.41
N VAL A 82 2.81 2.82 20.37
CA VAL A 82 3.89 1.86 20.15
C VAL A 82 5.23 2.61 20.04
N LEU A 83 6.23 2.18 20.75
CA LEU A 83 7.59 2.71 20.64
C LEU A 83 8.37 1.93 19.58
N MET A 84 9.07 2.66 18.72
CA MET A 84 9.99 2.08 17.74
C MET A 84 11.34 2.79 17.76
N GLU A 85 12.41 2.02 17.59
CA GLU A 85 13.75 2.52 17.30
C GLU A 85 13.93 2.63 15.77
N LEU A 86 14.50 3.74 15.30
CA LEU A 86 14.56 4.11 13.89
C LEU A 86 15.97 3.90 13.32
N TYR A 87 16.08 3.18 12.21
CA TYR A 87 17.37 2.85 11.57
C TYR A 87 17.58 3.53 10.20
N VAL A 88 16.70 4.45 9.78
CA VAL A 88 16.76 5.10 8.48
C VAL A 88 16.60 6.60 8.56
N ASN A 89 17.10 7.31 7.54
CA ASN A 89 16.86 8.74 7.39
C ASN A 89 15.37 9.01 7.13
N LEU A 90 14.73 9.72 8.03
CA LEU A 90 13.28 10.00 8.03
C LEU A 90 12.82 10.83 6.84
N ASN A 91 13.70 11.65 6.27
CA ASN A 91 13.35 12.64 5.23
C ASN A 91 13.59 12.14 3.80
N ALA A 92 14.26 11.01 3.63
CA ALA A 92 14.54 10.46 2.30
C ALA A 92 13.25 9.93 1.65
N ARG A 93 12.96 10.38 0.42
CA ARG A 93 11.84 9.88 -0.38
C ARG A 93 12.13 8.47 -0.87
N ILE A 94 11.11 7.63 -0.89
CA ILE A 94 11.22 6.29 -1.43
C ILE A 94 11.36 6.31 -2.96
N ASN A 95 12.02 5.31 -3.47
CA ASN A 95 12.09 5.00 -4.90
C ASN A 95 11.67 3.55 -5.16
N LEU A 96 11.63 3.13 -6.43
CA LEU A 96 11.18 1.78 -6.81
C LEU A 96 12.08 0.68 -6.22
N SER A 97 13.39 0.90 -6.14
CA SER A 97 14.32 -0.10 -5.59
C SER A 97 14.12 -0.30 -4.08
N ASP A 98 13.75 0.73 -3.34
CA ASP A 98 13.43 0.61 -1.91
C ASP A 98 12.19 -0.26 -1.69
N VAL A 99 11.14 -0.05 -2.51
CA VAL A 99 9.93 -0.88 -2.48
C VAL A 99 10.25 -2.33 -2.83
N CYS A 100 11.01 -2.56 -3.90
CA CYS A 100 11.45 -3.90 -4.30
C CYS A 100 12.31 -4.58 -3.22
N TYR A 101 13.13 -3.83 -2.49
CA TYR A 101 13.96 -4.36 -1.42
C TYR A 101 13.11 -5.04 -0.35
N ILE A 102 12.09 -4.37 0.17
CA ILE A 102 11.19 -4.96 1.18
C ILE A 102 10.45 -6.17 0.61
N ASN A 103 9.79 -6.01 -0.54
CA ASN A 103 8.96 -7.07 -1.12
C ASN A 103 9.77 -8.35 -1.42
N ASN A 104 10.98 -8.23 -1.98
CA ASN A 104 11.79 -9.39 -2.36
C ASN A 104 12.48 -10.06 -1.16
N ASN A 105 12.98 -9.29 -0.19
CA ASN A 105 13.66 -9.86 0.96
C ASN A 105 12.70 -10.46 2.00
N SER A 106 11.42 -10.08 1.98
CA SER A 106 10.42 -10.57 2.91
C SER A 106 9.66 -11.83 2.46
N ILE A 107 9.95 -12.39 1.28
CA ILE A 107 9.25 -13.59 0.74
C ILE A 107 9.27 -14.77 1.72
N SER A 108 10.31 -14.92 2.50
CA SER A 108 10.47 -16.01 3.47
C SER A 108 9.93 -15.69 4.87
N ILE A 109 9.29 -14.54 5.06
CA ILE A 109 8.66 -14.17 6.32
C ILE A 109 7.33 -14.91 6.47
N LYS A 110 7.14 -15.51 7.64
CA LYS A 110 5.86 -16.17 7.97
C LYS A 110 4.90 -15.15 8.56
N CYS A 111 3.66 -15.21 8.11
CA CYS A 111 2.62 -14.31 8.56
C CYS A 111 1.33 -15.06 8.88
N ASP A 112 0.64 -14.64 9.92
CA ASP A 112 -0.69 -15.14 10.25
C ASP A 112 -1.77 -14.55 9.34
N LYS A 113 -2.89 -15.25 9.21
CA LYS A 113 -4.02 -14.85 8.36
C LYS A 113 -4.60 -13.48 8.67
N VAL A 114 -4.38 -12.95 9.87
CA VAL A 114 -4.93 -11.65 10.30
C VAL A 114 -4.44 -10.49 9.42
N LEU A 115 -3.22 -10.58 8.89
CA LEU A 115 -2.64 -9.56 8.00
C LEU A 115 -2.74 -9.91 6.52
N ASP A 116 -3.21 -11.10 6.17
CA ASP A 116 -3.33 -11.56 4.78
C ASP A 116 -4.38 -10.74 4.01
N ARG A 117 -3.94 -10.18 2.90
CA ARG A 117 -4.76 -9.38 1.97
C ARG A 117 -4.70 -9.90 0.53
N SER A 118 -4.24 -11.13 0.34
CA SER A 118 -4.07 -11.75 -0.99
C SER A 118 -5.38 -12.20 -1.65
N ASN A 119 -6.46 -12.32 -0.90
CA ASN A 119 -7.77 -12.64 -1.48
C ASN A 119 -8.39 -11.39 -2.11
N TRP A 120 -7.79 -10.92 -3.22
CA TRP A 120 -8.23 -9.70 -3.89
C TRP A 120 -9.65 -9.79 -4.41
N ILE A 121 -10.10 -10.96 -4.88
CA ILE A 121 -11.46 -11.13 -5.40
C ILE A 121 -12.47 -10.71 -4.32
N ASN A 122 -12.49 -11.40 -3.18
CA ASN A 122 -13.47 -11.11 -2.13
C ASN A 122 -13.31 -9.70 -1.54
N LEU A 123 -12.06 -9.23 -1.39
CA LEU A 123 -11.80 -7.89 -0.85
C LEU A 123 -12.28 -6.78 -1.79
N TRP A 124 -12.13 -6.97 -3.10
CA TRP A 124 -12.53 -5.97 -4.09
C TRP A 124 -14.04 -6.01 -4.34
N GLU A 125 -14.66 -7.20 -4.37
CA GLU A 125 -16.12 -7.36 -4.42
C GLU A 125 -16.77 -6.63 -3.24
N ALA A 126 -16.38 -6.96 -2.01
CA ALA A 126 -16.93 -6.31 -0.83
C ALA A 126 -16.72 -4.79 -0.81
N LYS A 127 -15.57 -4.32 -1.34
CA LYS A 127 -15.32 -2.88 -1.45
C LYS A 127 -16.17 -2.23 -2.53
N ASN A 128 -16.39 -2.89 -3.65
CA ASN A 128 -17.22 -2.40 -4.76
C ASN A 128 -18.68 -2.26 -4.30
N ASP A 129 -19.25 -3.31 -3.68
CA ASP A 129 -20.58 -3.31 -3.10
C ASP A 129 -20.77 -2.15 -2.09
N TYR A 130 -19.76 -1.93 -1.24
CA TYR A 130 -19.78 -0.82 -0.28
C TYR A 130 -19.87 0.54 -0.98
N PHE A 131 -19.11 0.76 -2.06
CA PHE A 131 -19.15 2.02 -2.79
C PHE A 131 -20.47 2.22 -3.54
N GLU A 132 -21.05 1.17 -4.14
CA GLU A 132 -22.36 1.25 -4.78
C GLU A 132 -23.45 1.71 -3.81
N ILE A 133 -23.46 1.14 -2.61
CA ILE A 133 -24.41 1.56 -1.56
C ILE A 133 -24.15 3.02 -1.15
N GLN A 134 -22.90 3.36 -0.86
CA GLN A 134 -22.55 4.71 -0.42
C GLN A 134 -22.89 5.80 -1.42
N ILE A 135 -22.66 5.55 -2.71
CA ILE A 135 -22.99 6.50 -3.78
C ILE A 135 -24.48 6.85 -3.75
N GLY A 136 -25.35 5.87 -3.52
CA GLY A 136 -26.79 6.10 -3.38
C GLY A 136 -27.14 7.02 -2.19
N GLU A 137 -26.38 6.93 -1.10
CA GLU A 137 -26.65 7.69 0.13
C GLU A 137 -26.10 9.12 0.08
N ILE A 138 -24.90 9.30 -0.47
CA ILE A 138 -24.18 10.59 -0.42
C ILE A 138 -24.32 11.46 -1.68
N GLY A 139 -25.00 10.98 -2.72
CA GLY A 139 -25.10 11.62 -4.03
C GLY A 139 -25.59 13.06 -4.02
N LYS A 140 -26.42 13.42 -3.05
CA LYS A 140 -26.89 14.80 -2.86
C LYS A 140 -25.79 15.74 -2.37
N LYS A 141 -24.87 15.23 -1.55
CA LYS A 141 -23.78 16.03 -0.95
C LYS A 141 -22.57 16.15 -1.90
N TYR A 142 -22.30 15.10 -2.68
CA TYR A 142 -21.13 14.99 -3.56
C TYR A 142 -21.53 14.59 -4.98
N PRO A 143 -22.26 15.46 -5.75
CA PRO A 143 -22.81 15.09 -7.05
C PRO A 143 -21.72 14.79 -8.10
N ASN A 144 -20.60 15.53 -8.10
CA ASN A 144 -19.52 15.28 -9.06
C ASN A 144 -18.82 13.93 -8.77
N LEU A 145 -18.57 13.63 -7.49
CA LEU A 145 -17.99 12.37 -7.10
C LEU A 145 -18.84 11.19 -7.57
N CYS A 146 -20.16 11.29 -7.41
CA CYS A 146 -21.11 10.25 -7.82
C CYS A 146 -21.21 10.09 -9.33
N ASN A 147 -21.14 11.18 -10.11
CA ASN A 147 -21.17 11.13 -11.57
C ASN A 147 -20.04 10.29 -12.17
N TYR A 148 -18.87 10.28 -11.53
CA TYR A 148 -17.71 9.51 -12.00
C TYR A 148 -17.58 8.14 -11.34
N ALA A 149 -18.23 7.91 -10.22
CA ALA A 149 -18.10 6.67 -9.47
C ALA A 149 -18.48 5.43 -10.28
N ASN A 150 -19.56 5.50 -11.08
CA ASN A 150 -20.00 4.39 -11.93
C ASN A 150 -18.91 3.91 -12.91
N TYR A 151 -18.13 4.83 -13.48
CA TYR A 151 -16.99 4.48 -14.33
C TYR A 151 -15.94 3.66 -13.57
N TYR A 152 -15.58 4.10 -12.35
CA TYR A 152 -14.54 3.42 -11.55
C TYR A 152 -15.04 2.13 -10.91
N ILE A 153 -16.34 2.03 -10.60
CA ILE A 153 -16.98 0.79 -10.19
C ILE A 153 -16.90 -0.24 -11.34
N GLY A 154 -17.29 0.15 -12.55
CA GLY A 154 -17.17 -0.70 -13.72
C GLY A 154 -15.73 -1.12 -14.03
N LEU A 155 -14.76 -0.22 -13.83
CA LEU A 155 -13.33 -0.54 -13.96
C LEU A 155 -12.89 -1.56 -12.89
N ALA A 156 -13.38 -1.43 -11.64
CA ALA A 156 -13.12 -2.39 -10.58
C ALA A 156 -13.72 -3.76 -10.88
N GLU A 157 -14.94 -3.83 -11.43
CA GLU A 157 -15.57 -5.08 -11.85
C GLU A 157 -14.74 -5.78 -12.94
N ASN A 158 -14.26 -5.05 -13.95
CA ASN A 158 -13.35 -5.60 -14.94
C ASN A 158 -12.08 -6.16 -14.32
N ALA A 159 -11.48 -5.46 -13.35
CA ALA A 159 -10.31 -5.95 -12.64
C ALA A 159 -10.63 -7.22 -11.82
N ILE A 160 -11.80 -7.30 -11.18
CA ILE A 160 -12.27 -8.47 -10.44
C ILE A 160 -12.42 -9.66 -11.39
N GLN A 161 -13.11 -9.50 -12.52
CA GLN A 161 -13.27 -10.57 -13.50
C GLN A 161 -11.93 -11.04 -14.05
N TYR A 162 -11.03 -10.11 -14.35
CA TYR A 162 -9.67 -10.40 -14.79
C TYR A 162 -8.92 -11.28 -13.76
N ILE A 163 -8.97 -10.95 -12.47
CA ILE A 163 -8.34 -11.74 -11.41
C ILE A 163 -9.02 -13.11 -11.24
N LYS A 164 -10.35 -13.21 -11.41
CA LYS A 164 -11.07 -14.50 -11.38
C LYS A 164 -10.57 -15.46 -12.46
N GLU A 165 -10.27 -14.97 -13.66
CA GLU A 165 -9.69 -15.79 -14.73
C GLU A 165 -8.29 -16.27 -14.38
N ILE A 166 -7.46 -15.36 -13.86
CA ILE A 166 -6.07 -15.66 -13.48
C ILE A 166 -6.00 -16.63 -12.30
N SER A 167 -6.95 -16.58 -11.36
CA SER A 167 -6.97 -17.46 -10.18
C SER A 167 -6.99 -18.95 -10.55
N LYS A 168 -7.51 -19.29 -11.73
CA LYS A 168 -7.57 -20.66 -12.25
C LYS A 168 -6.22 -21.18 -12.78
N LEU A 169 -5.23 -20.32 -12.96
CA LEU A 169 -3.92 -20.73 -13.44
C LEU A 169 -3.10 -21.38 -12.32
N GLU A 170 -2.52 -22.54 -12.64
CA GLU A 170 -1.56 -23.22 -11.77
C GLU A 170 -0.15 -22.68 -12.09
N ASP A 171 0.32 -21.70 -11.33
CA ASP A 171 1.66 -21.14 -11.43
C ASP A 171 2.09 -20.54 -10.08
N ILE A 172 3.39 -20.41 -9.88
CA ILE A 172 3.96 -19.94 -8.63
C ILE A 172 3.72 -18.43 -8.49
N THR A 173 3.22 -18.03 -7.34
CA THR A 173 3.11 -16.62 -6.94
C THR A 173 3.80 -16.43 -5.61
N LEU A 174 4.62 -15.39 -5.52
CA LEU A 174 5.36 -15.10 -4.30
C LEU A 174 4.61 -14.08 -3.45
N MET A 175 4.56 -14.38 -2.16
CA MET A 175 3.97 -13.55 -1.12
C MET A 175 5.09 -12.88 -0.32
N GLY A 176 4.80 -11.71 0.21
CA GLY A 176 5.76 -10.98 1.03
C GLY A 176 5.09 -9.90 1.88
N ILE A 177 5.93 -9.18 2.62
CA ILE A 177 5.47 -8.00 3.34
C ILE A 177 5.22 -6.87 2.36
N CYS A 178 4.04 -6.34 2.43
CA CYS A 178 3.56 -5.19 1.67
C CYS A 178 3.01 -4.13 2.63
N HIS A 179 2.57 -3.01 2.09
CA HIS A 179 2.04 -1.89 2.86
C HIS A 179 0.54 -1.73 2.62
N LYS A 180 -0.17 -1.26 3.65
CA LYS A 180 -1.59 -0.91 3.50
C LYS A 180 -1.76 0.16 2.41
N ARG A 181 -0.87 1.15 2.39
CA ARG A 181 -0.74 2.18 1.35
C ARG A 181 0.73 2.56 1.22
N ILE A 182 1.17 2.76 -0.01
CA ILE A 182 2.50 3.25 -0.34
C ILE A 182 2.45 3.99 -1.67
N GLY A 183 3.22 5.07 -1.79
CA GLY A 183 3.28 5.88 -3.00
C GLY A 183 4.54 6.73 -3.08
N LEU A 184 4.70 7.42 -4.21
CA LEU A 184 5.86 8.23 -4.55
C LEU A 184 6.21 9.32 -3.49
N ASN A 185 5.19 9.82 -2.79
CA ASN A 185 5.36 10.90 -1.82
C ASN A 185 5.71 10.42 -0.41
N ASP A 186 5.68 9.12 -0.18
CA ASP A 186 6.11 8.54 1.08
C ASP A 186 7.64 8.64 1.26
N ASN A 187 8.08 8.47 2.48
CA ASN A 187 9.49 8.48 2.87
C ASN A 187 9.93 7.11 3.41
N LEU A 188 11.22 6.96 3.64
CA LEU A 188 11.77 5.71 4.17
C LEU A 188 11.22 5.36 5.56
N TYR A 189 10.80 6.35 6.35
CA TYR A 189 10.13 6.08 7.63
C TYR A 189 8.86 5.26 7.43
N GLU A 190 7.98 5.65 6.51
CA GLU A 190 6.73 4.93 6.26
C GLU A 190 6.98 3.54 5.64
N LEU A 191 8.01 3.42 4.79
CA LEU A 191 8.39 2.14 4.17
C LEU A 191 8.90 1.12 5.20
N TYR A 192 9.70 1.54 6.17
CA TYR A 192 10.29 0.64 7.16
C TYR A 192 9.49 0.57 8.47
N ASN A 193 8.29 1.19 8.50
CA ASN A 193 7.42 1.18 9.66
C ASN A 193 6.57 -0.10 9.73
N PRO A 194 6.84 -1.02 10.68
CA PRO A 194 6.11 -2.28 10.80
C PRO A 194 4.61 -2.08 11.07
N LEU A 195 4.20 -0.93 11.61
CA LEU A 195 2.77 -0.64 11.84
C LEU A 195 2.00 -0.40 10.52
N ARG A 196 2.67 -0.31 9.37
CA ARG A 196 2.06 -0.19 8.04
C ARG A 196 1.93 -1.52 7.32
N TYR A 197 2.54 -2.58 7.82
CA TYR A 197 2.66 -3.85 7.13
C TYR A 197 1.36 -4.62 7.02
N ILE A 198 1.22 -5.30 5.90
CA ILE A 198 0.26 -6.35 5.58
C ILE A 198 1.01 -7.48 4.88
N TYR A 199 0.35 -8.61 4.67
CA TYR A 199 0.89 -9.72 3.89
C TYR A 199 0.07 -9.87 2.60
N ASP A 200 0.75 -9.85 1.44
CA ASP A 200 0.08 -9.87 0.13
C ASP A 200 1.04 -10.39 -0.97
N PHE A 201 0.55 -10.48 -2.21
CA PHE A 201 1.44 -10.72 -3.36
C PHE A 201 2.53 -9.65 -3.42
N ARG A 202 3.80 -10.07 -3.56
CA ARG A 202 4.97 -9.16 -3.54
C ARG A 202 4.89 -8.03 -4.57
N ILE A 203 4.11 -8.20 -5.63
CA ILE A 203 3.95 -7.20 -6.69
C ILE A 203 3.02 -6.04 -6.30
N ARG A 204 2.26 -6.17 -5.20
CA ARG A 204 1.24 -5.19 -4.80
C ARG A 204 1.80 -3.77 -4.65
N ASP A 205 2.82 -3.62 -3.82
CA ASP A 205 3.38 -2.30 -3.50
C ASP A 205 3.99 -1.63 -4.71
N VAL A 206 4.63 -2.42 -5.57
CA VAL A 206 5.19 -1.94 -6.85
C VAL A 206 4.09 -1.35 -7.73
N CYS A 207 2.94 -2.03 -7.83
CA CYS A 207 1.79 -1.52 -8.60
C CYS A 207 1.23 -0.22 -7.99
N GLU A 208 1.08 -0.14 -6.67
CA GLU A 208 0.61 1.09 -6.01
C GLU A 208 1.61 2.25 -6.17
N TYR A 209 2.90 1.96 -6.05
CA TYR A 209 3.95 2.94 -6.32
C TYR A 209 3.89 3.46 -7.77
N ILE A 210 3.76 2.57 -8.77
CA ILE A 210 3.66 2.92 -10.19
C ILE A 210 2.41 3.78 -10.46
N LYS A 211 1.25 3.43 -9.89
CA LYS A 211 0.04 4.28 -9.96
C LYS A 211 0.32 5.66 -9.40
N SER A 212 0.96 5.74 -8.22
CA SER A 212 1.30 7.01 -7.62
C SER A 212 2.25 7.84 -8.50
N VAL A 213 3.24 7.21 -9.14
CA VAL A 213 4.13 7.86 -10.13
C VAL A 213 3.32 8.46 -11.28
N PHE A 214 2.35 7.70 -11.84
CA PHE A 214 1.49 8.15 -12.92
C PHE A 214 0.65 9.37 -12.54
N PHE A 215 -0.09 9.27 -11.42
CA PHE A 215 -0.97 10.36 -10.98
C PHE A 215 -0.22 11.61 -10.51
N ASN A 216 1.07 11.49 -10.18
CA ASN A 216 1.97 12.62 -9.94
C ASN A 216 2.61 13.18 -11.23
N GLY A 217 2.18 12.74 -12.43
CA GLY A 217 2.61 13.27 -13.73
C GLY A 217 4.03 12.86 -14.13
N LYS A 218 4.55 11.76 -13.57
CA LYS A 218 5.86 11.21 -13.91
C LYS A 218 5.72 10.01 -14.85
N ASN A 219 6.82 9.61 -15.49
CA ASN A 219 6.83 8.49 -16.43
C ASN A 219 6.67 7.14 -15.72
N ALA A 220 5.43 6.70 -15.52
CA ALA A 220 5.09 5.42 -14.89
C ALA A 220 5.46 4.21 -15.78
N TYR A 221 5.38 4.35 -17.11
CA TYR A 221 5.74 3.26 -18.02
C TYR A 221 7.22 2.92 -17.93
N PHE A 222 8.08 3.91 -17.78
CA PHE A 222 9.51 3.66 -17.52
C PHE A 222 9.71 2.85 -16.24
N LYS A 223 8.91 3.10 -15.18
CA LYS A 223 8.98 2.31 -13.94
C LYS A 223 8.51 0.88 -14.10
N VAL A 224 7.57 0.62 -15.00
CA VAL A 224 7.21 -0.77 -15.38
C VAL A 224 8.40 -1.46 -16.04
N LEU A 225 9.03 -0.83 -17.03
CA LEU A 225 10.21 -1.40 -17.70
C LEU A 225 11.36 -1.65 -16.72
N GLU A 226 11.69 -0.68 -15.87
CA GLU A 226 12.70 -0.79 -14.82
C GLU A 226 12.43 -1.97 -13.89
N TYR A 227 11.17 -2.16 -13.48
CA TYR A 227 10.78 -3.27 -12.61
C TYR A 227 11.01 -4.63 -13.27
N PHE A 228 10.53 -4.82 -14.50
CA PHE A 228 10.65 -6.09 -15.22
C PHE A 228 12.09 -6.39 -15.69
N GLN A 229 12.94 -5.38 -15.86
CA GLN A 229 14.36 -5.58 -16.14
C GLN A 229 15.13 -6.13 -14.93
N ASN A 230 14.72 -5.73 -13.72
CA ASN A 230 15.44 -6.06 -12.49
C ASN A 230 14.81 -7.19 -11.68
N ASN A 231 13.63 -7.67 -12.06
CA ASN A 231 12.88 -8.68 -11.31
C ASN A 231 12.31 -9.73 -12.25
N TYR A 232 12.59 -11.00 -11.94
CA TYR A 232 11.91 -12.10 -12.60
C TYR A 232 10.49 -12.29 -11.99
N LEU A 233 9.48 -12.30 -12.84
CA LEU A 233 8.09 -12.63 -12.49
C LEU A 233 7.68 -13.90 -13.20
N SER A 234 6.93 -14.77 -12.50
CA SER A 234 6.21 -15.85 -13.17
C SER A 234 5.14 -15.28 -14.10
N TYR A 235 4.64 -16.10 -15.03
CA TYR A 235 3.55 -15.66 -15.91
C TYR A 235 2.33 -15.19 -15.11
N LYS A 236 1.94 -15.93 -14.08
CA LYS A 236 0.82 -15.58 -13.19
C LYS A 236 1.08 -14.29 -12.42
N GLU A 237 2.30 -14.08 -11.90
CA GLU A 237 2.66 -12.82 -11.23
C GLU A 237 2.56 -11.63 -12.18
N ALA A 238 2.95 -11.78 -13.45
CA ALA A 238 2.83 -10.71 -14.43
C ALA A 238 1.36 -10.38 -14.75
N LEU A 239 0.50 -11.39 -14.79
CA LEU A 239 -0.94 -11.17 -14.94
C LEU A 239 -1.55 -10.50 -13.70
N LEU A 240 -1.19 -10.95 -12.51
CA LEU A 240 -1.61 -10.32 -11.25
C LEU A 240 -1.13 -8.86 -11.18
N PHE A 241 0.08 -8.56 -11.65
CA PHE A 241 0.61 -7.20 -11.75
C PHE A 241 -0.30 -6.32 -12.61
N PHE A 242 -0.68 -6.78 -13.80
CA PHE A 242 -1.59 -6.05 -14.67
C PHE A 242 -2.99 -5.88 -14.05
N GLY A 243 -3.56 -6.95 -13.47
CA GLY A 243 -4.84 -6.88 -12.77
C GLY A 243 -4.83 -5.90 -11.59
N ARG A 244 -3.69 -5.77 -10.88
CA ARG A 244 -3.55 -4.78 -9.81
C ARG A 244 -3.48 -3.36 -10.34
N LEU A 245 -2.88 -3.12 -11.50
CA LEU A 245 -2.92 -1.82 -12.17
C LEU A 245 -4.32 -1.46 -12.65
N LEU A 246 -5.10 -2.43 -13.14
CA LEU A 246 -6.50 -2.23 -13.55
C LEU A 246 -7.39 -1.77 -12.39
N TYR A 247 -7.20 -2.32 -11.18
CA TYR A 247 -8.05 -1.98 -10.04
C TYR A 247 -7.84 -0.53 -9.58
N PRO A 248 -8.89 0.32 -9.58
CA PRO A 248 -8.76 1.77 -9.37
C PRO A 248 -8.65 2.18 -7.90
N SER A 249 -7.68 1.60 -7.16
CA SER A 249 -7.43 1.93 -5.75
C SER A 249 -7.24 3.42 -5.50
N TYR A 250 -6.59 4.12 -6.42
CA TYR A 250 -6.35 5.57 -6.37
C TYR A 250 -7.64 6.41 -6.33
N PHE A 251 -8.69 5.97 -7.03
CA PHE A 251 -9.98 6.63 -7.00
C PHE A 251 -10.69 6.38 -5.67
N PHE A 252 -10.79 5.11 -5.27
CA PHE A 252 -11.46 4.74 -4.04
C PHE A 252 -10.80 5.32 -2.79
N ASP A 253 -9.47 5.43 -2.77
CA ASP A 253 -8.75 6.03 -1.65
C ASP A 253 -9.04 7.53 -1.54
N LEU A 254 -9.07 8.24 -2.67
CA LEU A 254 -9.42 9.67 -2.68
C LEU A 254 -10.91 9.90 -2.38
N TYR A 255 -11.79 9.01 -2.85
CA TYR A 255 -13.21 9.01 -2.49
C TYR A 255 -13.38 8.91 -0.96
N ASP A 256 -12.78 7.87 -0.35
CA ASP A 256 -12.82 7.68 1.12
C ASP A 256 -12.26 8.91 1.86
N GLU A 257 -11.21 9.52 1.34
CA GLU A 257 -10.61 10.70 1.95
C GLU A 257 -11.54 11.93 1.87
N ILE A 258 -12.16 12.16 0.72
CA ILE A 258 -13.12 13.27 0.51
C ILE A 258 -14.31 13.11 1.46
N VAL A 259 -14.91 11.92 1.51
CA VAL A 259 -16.13 11.67 2.29
C VAL A 259 -15.85 11.68 3.78
N ASN A 260 -14.79 10.99 4.25
CA ASN A 260 -14.50 10.85 5.67
C ASN A 260 -13.91 12.11 6.31
N LYS A 261 -13.20 12.94 5.53
CA LYS A 261 -12.62 14.20 6.02
C LYS A 261 -13.41 15.44 5.61
N ASP A 262 -14.55 15.26 4.96
CA ASP A 262 -15.41 16.33 4.41
C ASP A 262 -14.62 17.33 3.52
N LEU A 263 -13.80 16.78 2.61
CA LEU A 263 -12.98 17.59 1.71
C LEU A 263 -13.80 18.04 0.49
N LYS A 264 -13.25 19.01 -0.26
CA LYS A 264 -13.88 19.51 -1.49
C LYS A 264 -13.83 18.47 -2.60
N GLU A 265 -14.95 18.19 -3.26
CA GLU A 265 -15.06 17.26 -4.41
C GLU A 265 -14.09 17.56 -5.56
N VAL A 266 -13.72 18.83 -5.74
CA VAL A 266 -12.81 19.24 -6.82
C VAL A 266 -11.48 18.48 -6.81
N LEU A 267 -11.11 17.86 -5.68
CA LEU A 267 -9.91 17.04 -5.60
C LEU A 267 -9.96 15.82 -6.53
N ILE A 268 -11.16 15.29 -6.82
CA ILE A 268 -11.33 14.13 -7.70
C ILE A 268 -11.00 14.46 -9.18
N GLU A 269 -11.12 15.73 -9.60
CA GLU A 269 -10.79 16.14 -10.95
C GLU A 269 -9.35 15.83 -11.36
N LYS A 270 -8.43 15.78 -10.39
CA LYS A 270 -7.02 15.41 -10.66
C LYS A 270 -6.89 13.99 -11.20
N ILE A 271 -7.78 13.09 -10.79
CA ILE A 271 -7.83 11.70 -11.26
C ILE A 271 -8.57 11.65 -12.58
N ILE A 272 -9.74 12.30 -12.67
CA ILE A 272 -10.63 12.23 -13.84
C ILE A 272 -9.96 12.78 -15.08
N LYS A 273 -9.29 13.92 -15.00
CA LYS A 273 -8.54 14.52 -16.12
C LYS A 273 -7.43 13.63 -16.68
N LYS A 274 -7.04 12.59 -15.95
CA LYS A 274 -6.01 11.62 -16.37
C LYS A 274 -6.56 10.24 -16.72
N ALA A 275 -7.88 10.07 -16.75
CA ALA A 275 -8.49 8.77 -17.01
C ALA A 275 -8.09 8.20 -18.38
N ASP A 276 -8.21 9.00 -19.45
CA ASP A 276 -7.83 8.60 -20.79
C ASP A 276 -6.35 8.26 -20.91
N ASP A 277 -5.47 9.09 -20.33
CA ASP A 277 -4.03 8.85 -20.32
C ASP A 277 -3.70 7.56 -19.54
N TYR A 278 -4.46 7.27 -18.47
CA TYR A 278 -4.26 6.05 -17.69
C TYR A 278 -4.68 4.81 -18.48
N GLU A 279 -5.75 4.86 -19.25
CA GLU A 279 -6.14 3.77 -20.14
C GLU A 279 -5.10 3.52 -21.23
N ILE A 280 -4.52 4.59 -21.83
CA ILE A 280 -3.38 4.46 -22.76
C ILE A 280 -2.18 3.82 -22.06
N PHE A 281 -1.87 4.22 -20.83
CA PHE A 281 -0.81 3.59 -20.04
C PHE A 281 -1.07 2.10 -19.83
N LEU A 282 -2.29 1.70 -19.45
CA LEU A 282 -2.68 0.30 -19.28
C LEU A 282 -2.54 -0.50 -20.58
N THR A 283 -2.96 0.10 -21.72
CA THR A 283 -2.79 -0.49 -23.06
C THR A 283 -1.31 -0.80 -23.34
N ASN A 284 -0.43 0.18 -23.10
CA ASN A 284 1.01 0.00 -23.32
C ASN A 284 1.61 -1.10 -22.42
N VAL A 285 1.17 -1.18 -21.16
CA VAL A 285 1.59 -2.25 -20.25
C VAL A 285 1.10 -3.62 -20.74
N CYS A 286 -0.16 -3.73 -21.19
CA CYS A 286 -0.70 -4.97 -21.74
C CYS A 286 0.10 -5.45 -22.97
N LEU A 287 0.39 -4.56 -23.92
CA LEU A 287 1.19 -4.86 -25.10
C LEU A 287 2.62 -5.28 -24.75
N PHE A 288 3.23 -4.61 -23.77
CA PHE A 288 4.54 -4.99 -23.27
C PHE A 288 4.55 -6.41 -22.70
N LEU A 289 3.56 -6.76 -21.86
CA LEU A 289 3.46 -8.08 -21.26
C LEU A 289 3.21 -9.17 -22.32
N ARG A 290 2.37 -8.91 -23.33
CA ARG A 290 2.16 -9.81 -24.46
C ARG A 290 3.47 -10.08 -25.20
N LYS A 291 4.24 -9.03 -25.48
CA LYS A 291 5.54 -9.17 -26.14
C LYS A 291 6.54 -9.94 -25.29
N LEU A 292 6.56 -9.70 -23.97
CA LEU A 292 7.54 -10.30 -23.05
C LEU A 292 7.28 -11.79 -22.82
N TYR A 293 6.03 -12.18 -22.62
CA TYR A 293 5.66 -13.56 -22.26
C TYR A 293 5.27 -14.42 -23.45
N GLY A 294 4.96 -13.83 -24.62
CA GLY A 294 4.55 -14.58 -25.82
C GLY A 294 3.33 -15.48 -25.64
N LYS A 295 2.57 -15.28 -24.55
CA LYS A 295 1.40 -16.04 -24.17
C LYS A 295 0.16 -15.16 -24.17
N TYR A 296 -1.01 -15.81 -24.21
CA TYR A 296 -2.28 -15.12 -24.07
C TYR A 296 -2.33 -14.34 -22.76
N ILE A 297 -2.60 -13.05 -22.86
CA ILE A 297 -2.94 -12.16 -21.75
C ILE A 297 -4.42 -11.87 -21.86
N PRO A 298 -5.26 -12.19 -20.83
CA PRO A 298 -6.69 -11.93 -20.88
C PRO A 298 -6.99 -10.49 -21.34
N GLU A 299 -7.96 -10.37 -22.24
CA GLU A 299 -8.27 -9.10 -22.85
C GLU A 299 -9.28 -8.34 -22.01
N VAL A 300 -8.99 -7.07 -21.79
CA VAL A 300 -9.99 -6.12 -21.35
C VAL A 300 -10.45 -5.38 -22.61
N GLU A 301 -11.63 -5.74 -23.14
CA GLU A 301 -12.11 -5.33 -24.48
C GLU A 301 -11.95 -3.84 -24.77
N TRP A 302 -12.29 -2.96 -23.83
CA TRP A 302 -12.23 -1.53 -24.04
C TRP A 302 -10.79 -0.99 -24.10
N ILE A 303 -9.83 -1.62 -23.43
CA ILE A 303 -8.40 -1.28 -23.53
C ILE A 303 -7.89 -1.59 -24.94
N ILE A 304 -8.34 -2.71 -25.53
CA ILE A 304 -7.87 -3.15 -26.83
C ILE A 304 -8.49 -2.34 -27.96
N LYS A 305 -9.76 -1.99 -27.86
CA LYS A 305 -10.42 -1.16 -28.87
C LYS A 305 -9.72 0.18 -29.07
N ARG A 306 -9.07 0.73 -28.06
CA ARG A 306 -8.23 1.94 -28.17
C ARG A 306 -6.87 1.71 -28.83
N SER A 307 -6.32 0.49 -28.80
CA SER A 307 -5.02 0.19 -29.44
C SER A 307 -5.09 0.06 -30.97
N HIS A 308 -6.30 0.08 -31.54
CA HIS A 308 -6.55 0.01 -33.00
C HIS A 308 -6.90 1.36 -33.62
N ILE A 309 -6.81 2.46 -32.86
CA ILE A 309 -6.89 3.84 -33.33
C ILE A 309 -5.50 4.44 -33.38
#